data_92725c14ffbdfde583c6bb9f7719fb11
#
_entry.id   92725c14ffbdfde583c6bb9f7719fb11
#
_cell.length_a   1.000
_cell.length_b   1.000
_cell.length_c   1.000
_cell.angle_alpha   90.00
_cell.angle_beta   90.00
_cell.angle_gamma   90.00
#
_symmetry.space_group_name_H-M   'P 1'
#
loop_
_entity.id
_entity.type
_entity.pdbx_description
1 polymer ?
#
loop_
_entity_poly.entity_id
_entity_poly.type
_entity_poly.pdbx_seq_one_letter_code
_entity_poly.pdbx_strand_id
1 'polypeptide(L)'
;IEAAAIPETYFTVWNNVFRIGRLKENEKILIHGGSSGIGTTAIQMSKAFGAIVLTTTSDKNKAEKCYQLGADMVINYNTHDFVDVIKNSDYRDVNITLDIVGGDYTNRNFSISAMNGRIIQIAYIKGNNVEIDLSYIMRKSLVHSGSVLRPKDLEYKSAIADDIKNNILPKISKGGLLPIIYETFKLKDAKFAHDLMKSGKHFGKIVLTK
;
A
#
# COMPACT_ATOMS: atom_id res chain seq x y z
N ILE A 1 -2.37 2.86 -22.20
CA ILE A 1 -2.90 2.00 -21.14
C ILE A 1 -2.08 2.21 -19.85
N GLU A 2 -0.75 2.05 -19.87
CA GLU A 2 0.12 2.21 -18.70
C GLU A 2 -0.02 3.59 -18.05
N ALA A 3 -0.04 4.67 -18.84
CA ALA A 3 -0.23 6.02 -18.33
C ALA A 3 -1.56 6.20 -17.55
N ALA A 4 -2.61 5.49 -17.93
CA ALA A 4 -3.90 5.52 -17.21
C ALA A 4 -3.84 4.82 -15.85
N ALA A 5 -2.89 3.90 -15.65
CA ALA A 5 -2.72 3.16 -14.40
C ALA A 5 -1.87 3.92 -13.36
N ILE A 6 -1.21 5.02 -13.74
CA ILE A 6 -0.29 5.79 -12.87
C ILE A 6 -1.02 6.74 -11.90
N PRO A 7 -1.92 7.66 -12.33
CA PRO A 7 -2.27 8.84 -11.51
C PRO A 7 -2.82 8.50 -10.13
N GLU A 8 -3.73 7.54 -10.01
CA GLU A 8 -4.39 7.25 -8.73
C GLU A 8 -3.43 6.56 -7.76
N THR A 9 -2.77 5.48 -8.20
CA THR A 9 -1.97 4.66 -7.29
C THR A 9 -0.64 5.31 -6.92
N TYR A 10 0.06 5.89 -7.88
CA TYR A 10 1.35 6.51 -7.62
C TYR A 10 1.21 7.79 -6.80
N PHE A 11 0.19 8.62 -7.05
CA PHE A 11 -0.10 9.80 -6.23
C PHE A 11 -0.46 9.42 -4.80
N THR A 12 -1.31 8.40 -4.63
CA THR A 12 -1.71 7.92 -3.31
C THR A 12 -0.52 7.35 -2.55
N VAL A 13 0.30 6.51 -3.18
CA VAL A 13 1.48 5.93 -2.53
C VAL A 13 2.51 7.01 -2.22
N TRP A 14 2.83 7.90 -3.16
CA TRP A 14 3.79 8.97 -2.92
C TRP A 14 3.36 9.86 -1.76
N ASN A 15 2.11 10.30 -1.78
CA ASN A 15 1.58 11.13 -0.70
C ASN A 15 1.64 10.45 0.67
N ASN A 16 1.21 9.21 0.74
CA ASN A 16 1.03 8.52 2.02
C ASN A 16 2.31 7.88 2.56
N VAL A 17 3.10 7.24 1.71
CA VAL A 17 4.31 6.53 2.14
C VAL A 17 5.49 7.49 2.27
N PHE A 18 5.67 8.41 1.30
CA PHE A 18 6.88 9.25 1.26
C PHE A 18 6.67 10.64 1.87
N ARG A 19 5.56 11.33 1.60
CA ARG A 19 5.34 12.68 2.16
C ARG A 19 4.83 12.63 3.60
N ILE A 20 3.80 11.85 3.89
CA ILE A 20 3.21 11.74 5.24
C ILE A 20 4.01 10.74 6.08
N GLY A 21 4.20 9.53 5.57
CA GLY A 21 4.90 8.43 6.24
C GLY A 21 6.40 8.66 6.37
N ARG A 22 7.00 9.48 5.48
CA ARG A 22 8.44 9.80 5.47
C ARG A 22 9.32 8.55 5.49
N LEU A 23 8.96 7.57 4.64
CA LEU A 23 9.72 6.32 4.51
C LEU A 23 11.19 6.63 4.19
N LYS A 24 12.07 5.97 4.92
CA LYS A 24 13.52 6.06 4.73
C LYS A 24 14.09 4.73 4.26
N GLU A 25 15.27 4.80 3.68
CA GLU A 25 16.06 3.61 3.35
C GLU A 25 16.26 2.72 4.60
N ASN A 26 16.20 1.40 4.42
CA ASN A 26 16.30 0.38 5.46
C ASN A 26 15.15 0.36 6.49
N GLU A 27 14.17 1.25 6.40
CA GLU A 27 12.97 1.12 7.22
C GLU A 27 12.08 -0.04 6.73
N LYS A 28 11.40 -0.68 7.68
CA LYS A 28 10.42 -1.74 7.43
C LYS A 28 9.05 -1.14 7.22
N ILE A 29 8.41 -1.44 6.09
CA ILE A 29 7.04 -1.05 5.81
C ILE A 29 6.14 -2.28 5.68
N LEU A 30 4.99 -2.26 6.39
CA LEU A 30 3.90 -3.21 6.18
C LEU A 30 2.85 -2.59 5.26
N ILE A 31 2.54 -3.28 4.16
CA ILE A 31 1.52 -2.87 3.20
C ILE A 31 0.37 -3.87 3.27
N HIS A 32 -0.78 -3.46 3.79
CA HIS A 32 -1.97 -4.31 3.74
C HIS A 32 -2.57 -4.34 2.33
N GLY A 33 -2.87 -5.55 1.85
CA GLY A 33 -3.46 -5.75 0.53
C GLY A 33 -2.45 -5.58 -0.63
N GLY A 34 -1.29 -6.24 -0.55
CA GLY A 34 -0.22 -6.15 -1.54
C GLY A 34 -0.61 -6.46 -2.98
N SER A 35 -1.69 -7.22 -3.18
CA SER A 35 -2.22 -7.54 -4.52
C SER A 35 -3.11 -6.47 -5.14
N SER A 36 -3.49 -5.43 -4.39
CA SER A 36 -4.29 -4.32 -4.91
C SER A 36 -3.47 -3.40 -5.81
N GLY A 37 -4.14 -2.52 -6.56
CA GLY A 37 -3.45 -1.51 -7.36
C GLY A 37 -2.54 -0.61 -6.51
N ILE A 38 -2.98 -0.23 -5.30
CA ILE A 38 -2.16 0.52 -4.33
C ILE A 38 -1.01 -0.37 -3.85
N GLY A 39 -1.31 -1.62 -3.45
CA GLY A 39 -0.31 -2.54 -2.89
C GLY A 39 0.83 -2.84 -3.86
N THR A 40 0.52 -3.18 -5.11
CA THR A 40 1.54 -3.46 -6.14
C THR A 40 2.44 -2.26 -6.43
N THR A 41 1.87 -1.05 -6.42
CA THR A 41 2.61 0.20 -6.57
C THR A 41 3.47 0.49 -5.32
N ALA A 42 2.90 0.32 -4.12
CA ALA A 42 3.60 0.59 -2.86
C ALA A 42 4.79 -0.37 -2.65
N ILE A 43 4.65 -1.66 -2.98
CA ILE A 43 5.74 -2.63 -2.92
C ILE A 43 6.90 -2.16 -3.78
N GLN A 44 6.65 -1.92 -5.07
CA GLN A 44 7.70 -1.54 -6.02
C GLN A 44 8.35 -0.21 -5.65
N MET A 45 7.55 0.82 -5.32
CA MET A 45 8.09 2.12 -4.94
C MET A 45 8.92 2.03 -3.67
N SER A 46 8.44 1.36 -2.62
CA SER A 46 9.19 1.21 -1.37
C SER A 46 10.51 0.47 -1.57
N LYS A 47 10.53 -0.59 -2.38
CA LYS A 47 11.77 -1.29 -2.75
C LYS A 47 12.72 -0.41 -3.53
N ALA A 48 12.23 0.37 -4.48
CA ALA A 48 13.05 1.28 -5.30
C ALA A 48 13.72 2.40 -4.47
N PHE A 49 13.23 2.64 -3.25
CA PHE A 49 13.79 3.57 -2.27
C PHE A 49 14.49 2.87 -1.08
N GLY A 50 14.84 1.60 -1.24
CA GLY A 50 15.69 0.86 -0.29
C GLY A 50 14.99 0.39 0.99
N ALA A 51 13.65 0.36 1.02
CA ALA A 51 12.93 -0.16 2.18
C ALA A 51 12.87 -1.69 2.22
N ILE A 52 12.64 -2.23 3.42
CA ILE A 52 12.27 -3.62 3.67
C ILE A 52 10.75 -3.70 3.62
N VAL A 53 10.20 -4.49 2.71
CA VAL A 53 8.76 -4.51 2.41
C VAL A 53 8.10 -5.80 2.90
N LEU A 54 7.20 -5.66 3.86
CA LEU A 54 6.29 -6.70 4.30
C LEU A 54 4.91 -6.42 3.72
N THR A 55 4.15 -7.45 3.35
CA THR A 55 2.79 -7.25 2.83
C THR A 55 1.85 -8.39 3.19
N THR A 56 0.55 -8.13 3.13
CA THR A 56 -0.48 -9.15 3.34
C THR A 56 -1.27 -9.41 2.06
N THR A 57 -1.65 -10.67 1.81
CA THR A 57 -2.45 -11.09 0.66
C THR A 57 -3.47 -12.16 1.04
N SER A 58 -4.39 -12.51 0.12
CA SER A 58 -5.45 -13.49 0.37
C SER A 58 -5.06 -14.94 0.03
N ASP A 59 -4.07 -15.14 -0.81
CA ASP A 59 -3.75 -16.47 -1.36
C ASP A 59 -2.29 -16.59 -1.80
N LYS A 60 -1.88 -17.86 -2.07
CA LYS A 60 -0.51 -18.20 -2.45
C LYS A 60 -0.08 -17.59 -3.79
N ASN A 61 -0.96 -17.60 -4.80
CA ASN A 61 -0.62 -17.09 -6.14
C ASN A 61 -0.33 -15.58 -6.10
N LYS A 62 -1.13 -14.83 -5.32
CA LYS A 62 -0.88 -13.40 -5.09
C LYS A 62 0.38 -13.18 -4.28
N ALA A 63 0.68 -14.05 -3.32
CA ALA A 63 1.91 -13.97 -2.54
C ALA A 63 3.15 -14.12 -3.43
N GLU A 64 3.19 -15.11 -4.31
CA GLU A 64 4.29 -15.32 -5.25
C GLU A 64 4.52 -14.08 -6.14
N LYS A 65 3.44 -13.47 -6.65
CA LYS A 65 3.53 -12.23 -7.43
C LYS A 65 4.03 -11.04 -6.60
N CYS A 66 3.65 -10.92 -5.33
CA CYS A 66 4.18 -9.87 -4.46
C CYS A 66 5.69 -10.03 -4.20
N TYR A 67 6.18 -11.27 -4.04
CA TYR A 67 7.63 -11.54 -3.99
C TYR A 67 8.34 -11.12 -5.29
N GLN A 68 7.75 -11.41 -6.45
CA GLN A 68 8.29 -10.98 -7.75
C GLN A 68 8.38 -9.45 -7.89
N LEU A 69 7.47 -8.71 -7.22
CA LEU A 69 7.51 -7.25 -7.16
C LEU A 69 8.53 -6.71 -6.15
N GLY A 70 9.19 -7.57 -5.40
CA GLY A 70 10.25 -7.21 -4.46
C GLY A 70 9.83 -7.18 -2.98
N ALA A 71 8.69 -7.74 -2.60
CA ALA A 71 8.35 -7.88 -1.18
C ALA A 71 9.34 -8.86 -0.50
N ASP A 72 9.83 -8.48 0.69
CA ASP A 72 10.76 -9.31 1.48
C ASP A 72 10.01 -10.35 2.33
N MET A 73 8.76 -10.05 2.70
CA MET A 73 7.86 -10.98 3.38
C MET A 73 6.42 -10.81 2.89
N VAL A 74 5.75 -11.92 2.61
CA VAL A 74 4.33 -11.92 2.22
C VAL A 74 3.56 -12.85 3.15
N ILE A 75 2.50 -12.31 3.78
CA ILE A 75 1.69 -13.03 4.76
C ILE A 75 0.30 -13.27 4.17
N ASN A 76 -0.10 -14.53 4.09
CA ASN A 76 -1.46 -14.89 3.71
C ASN A 76 -2.37 -14.76 4.93
N TYR A 77 -3.20 -13.70 4.96
CA TYR A 77 -4.07 -13.38 6.10
C TYR A 77 -5.24 -14.35 6.28
N ASN A 78 -5.52 -15.24 5.32
CA ASN A 78 -6.52 -16.29 5.47
C ASN A 78 -6.01 -17.50 6.28
N THR A 79 -4.70 -17.65 6.38
CA THR A 79 -4.08 -18.81 7.03
C THR A 79 -3.17 -18.45 8.21
N HIS A 80 -2.76 -17.19 8.32
CA HIS A 80 -1.82 -16.74 9.34
C HIS A 80 -2.24 -15.39 9.93
N ASP A 81 -2.02 -15.23 11.21
CA ASP A 81 -2.08 -13.92 11.87
C ASP A 81 -0.81 -13.12 11.55
N PHE A 82 -0.98 -11.94 10.95
CA PHE A 82 0.16 -11.12 10.55
C PHE A 82 0.95 -10.58 11.76
N VAL A 83 0.30 -10.39 12.90
CA VAL A 83 0.97 -9.94 14.14
C VAL A 83 1.92 -11.01 14.62
N ASP A 84 1.45 -12.26 14.70
CA ASP A 84 2.25 -13.38 15.16
C ASP A 84 3.41 -13.67 14.20
N VAL A 85 3.14 -13.64 12.89
CA VAL A 85 4.20 -13.86 11.89
C VAL A 85 5.28 -12.80 12.00
N ILE A 86 4.93 -11.51 12.10
CA ILE A 86 5.92 -10.42 12.17
C ILE A 86 6.70 -10.49 13.49
N LYS A 87 6.04 -10.66 14.63
CA LYS A 87 6.70 -10.71 15.93
C LYS A 87 7.68 -11.87 16.08
N ASN A 88 7.37 -13.00 15.45
CA ASN A 88 8.20 -14.22 15.51
C ASN A 88 9.25 -14.29 14.39
N SER A 89 9.27 -13.33 13.46
CA SER A 89 10.27 -13.23 12.40
C SER A 89 11.48 -12.41 12.85
N ASP A 90 12.52 -12.41 12.02
CA ASP A 90 13.71 -11.55 12.22
C ASP A 90 13.36 -10.05 12.17
N TYR A 91 12.22 -9.68 11.56
CA TYR A 91 11.78 -8.29 11.48
C TYR A 91 11.21 -7.76 12.79
N ARG A 92 10.47 -8.57 13.56
CA ARG A 92 9.87 -8.31 14.89
C ARG A 92 8.86 -7.15 14.95
N ASP A 93 9.08 -6.08 14.20
CA ASP A 93 8.24 -4.88 14.16
C ASP A 93 8.36 -4.18 12.80
N VAL A 94 7.57 -3.11 12.60
CA VAL A 94 7.59 -2.29 11.36
C VAL A 94 7.61 -0.80 11.68
N ASN A 95 8.29 -0.01 10.87
CA ASN A 95 8.39 1.44 11.03
C ASN A 95 7.19 2.16 10.46
N ILE A 96 6.62 1.65 9.36
CA ILE A 96 5.44 2.22 8.71
C ILE A 96 4.43 1.12 8.43
N THR A 97 3.14 1.43 8.60
CA THR A 97 2.05 0.60 8.08
C THR A 97 1.20 1.43 7.13
N LEU A 98 1.02 0.95 5.90
CA LEU A 98 0.04 1.48 4.95
C LEU A 98 -1.23 0.66 5.08
N ASP A 99 -2.28 1.25 5.65
CA ASP A 99 -3.51 0.54 6.02
C ASP A 99 -4.69 0.93 5.13
N ILE A 100 -5.23 -0.07 4.43
CA ILE A 100 -6.49 0.03 3.67
C ILE A 100 -7.64 -0.68 4.39
N VAL A 101 -7.36 -1.38 5.49
CA VAL A 101 -8.29 -2.33 6.11
C VAL A 101 -9.11 -1.68 7.22
N GLY A 102 -8.47 -0.99 8.15
CA GLY A 102 -9.12 -0.41 9.32
C GLY A 102 -9.70 -1.48 10.28
N GLY A 103 -10.73 -1.11 11.02
CA GLY A 103 -11.38 -2.01 11.97
C GLY A 103 -10.40 -2.58 13.00
N ASP A 104 -10.49 -3.89 13.24
CA ASP A 104 -9.62 -4.63 14.17
C ASP A 104 -8.11 -4.55 13.83
N TYR A 105 -7.78 -4.25 12.58
CA TYR A 105 -6.38 -4.09 12.16
C TYR A 105 -5.69 -2.91 12.85
N THR A 106 -6.40 -1.88 13.27
CA THR A 106 -5.81 -0.69 13.89
C THR A 106 -5.00 -1.03 15.14
N ASN A 107 -5.59 -1.72 16.12
CA ASN A 107 -4.86 -2.14 17.34
C ASN A 107 -3.74 -3.14 17.04
N ARG A 108 -3.98 -4.02 16.09
CA ARG A 108 -2.98 -5.00 15.66
C ARG A 108 -1.78 -4.32 15.02
N ASN A 109 -1.99 -3.28 14.20
CA ASN A 109 -0.93 -2.45 13.62
C ASN A 109 -0.15 -1.72 14.72
N PHE A 110 -0.82 -1.17 15.74
CA PHE A 110 -0.15 -0.56 16.88
C PHE A 110 0.78 -1.54 17.61
N SER A 111 0.32 -2.79 17.78
CA SER A 111 1.07 -3.81 18.52
C SER A 111 2.39 -4.20 17.87
N ILE A 112 2.47 -4.14 16.53
CA ILE A 112 3.68 -4.47 15.75
C ILE A 112 4.48 -3.25 15.31
N SER A 113 4.04 -2.05 15.63
CA SER A 113 4.79 -0.84 15.29
C SER A 113 6.08 -0.75 16.10
N ALA A 114 7.16 -0.34 15.45
CA ALA A 114 8.41 0.05 16.09
C ALA A 114 8.24 1.33 16.92
N MET A 115 9.28 1.71 17.67
CA MET A 115 9.34 3.04 18.28
C MET A 115 9.28 4.13 17.20
N ASN A 116 8.49 5.19 17.46
CA ASN A 116 8.19 6.26 16.51
C ASN A 116 7.52 5.77 15.21
N GLY A 117 6.81 4.63 15.28
CA GLY A 117 6.10 4.03 14.15
C GLY A 117 5.00 4.94 13.60
N ARG A 118 4.73 4.82 12.31
CA ARG A 118 3.72 5.61 11.61
C ARG A 118 2.70 4.68 10.96
N ILE A 119 1.43 4.85 11.27
CA ILE A 119 0.33 4.13 10.65
C ILE A 119 -0.43 5.11 9.76
N ILE A 120 -0.49 4.82 8.47
CA ILE A 120 -1.09 5.69 7.46
C ILE A 120 -2.36 5.04 6.93
N GLN A 121 -3.50 5.57 7.35
CA GLN A 121 -4.82 5.09 6.97
C GLN A 121 -5.26 5.72 5.65
N ILE A 122 -5.62 4.90 4.66
CA ILE A 122 -6.09 5.37 3.35
C ILE A 122 -7.45 4.79 2.94
N ALA A 123 -7.96 3.78 3.65
CA ALA A 123 -9.30 3.24 3.49
C ALA A 123 -9.74 2.47 4.75
N TYR A 124 -11.01 2.04 4.82
CA TYR A 124 -11.62 1.37 5.96
C TYR A 124 -12.47 0.18 5.49
N ILE A 125 -11.88 -0.80 4.83
CA ILE A 125 -12.60 -1.95 4.25
C ILE A 125 -13.38 -2.73 5.32
N LYS A 126 -12.81 -2.86 6.54
CA LYS A 126 -13.45 -3.51 7.71
C LYS A 126 -14.17 -2.54 8.66
N GLY A 127 -14.37 -1.29 8.24
CA GLY A 127 -15.06 -0.27 9.04
C GLY A 127 -14.11 0.74 9.68
N ASN A 128 -14.70 1.87 10.07
CA ASN A 128 -14.01 3.05 10.59
C ASN A 128 -14.25 3.31 12.09
N ASN A 129 -15.15 2.56 12.71
CA ASN A 129 -15.38 2.63 14.15
C ASN A 129 -14.61 1.49 14.81
N VAL A 130 -13.68 1.82 15.71
CA VAL A 130 -12.80 0.86 16.35
C VAL A 130 -12.47 1.31 17.76
N GLU A 131 -12.45 0.36 18.68
CA GLU A 131 -11.88 0.54 20.01
C GLU A 131 -10.38 0.37 19.95
N ILE A 132 -9.61 1.33 20.48
CA ILE A 132 -8.13 1.33 20.41
C ILE A 132 -7.51 1.46 21.80
N ASP A 133 -6.42 0.71 22.01
CA ASP A 133 -5.56 0.85 23.18
C ASP A 133 -4.54 1.98 22.96
N LEU A 134 -4.85 3.14 23.52
CA LEU A 134 -4.00 4.34 23.43
C LEU A 134 -2.63 4.15 24.11
N SER A 135 -2.45 3.15 24.96
CA SER A 135 -1.18 2.89 25.62
C SER A 135 -0.04 2.58 24.62
N TYR A 136 -0.39 2.00 23.46
CA TYR A 136 0.60 1.79 22.39
C TYR A 136 1.14 3.11 21.84
N ILE A 137 0.25 4.10 21.64
CA ILE A 137 0.64 5.43 21.12
C ILE A 137 1.62 6.08 22.10
N MET A 138 1.29 6.08 23.38
CA MET A 138 2.14 6.67 24.41
C MET A 138 3.49 5.95 24.56
N ARG A 139 3.46 4.60 24.70
CA ARG A 139 4.69 3.82 24.95
C ARG A 139 5.66 3.81 23.78
N LYS A 140 5.15 3.90 22.54
CA LYS A 140 5.98 3.80 21.33
C LYS A 140 6.08 5.11 20.55
N SER A 141 5.49 6.21 21.06
CA SER A 141 5.43 7.51 20.36
C SER A 141 4.88 7.36 18.93
N LEU A 142 3.76 6.64 18.77
CA LEU A 142 3.19 6.35 17.47
C LEU A 142 2.50 7.57 16.87
N VAL A 143 2.55 7.67 15.55
CA VAL A 143 1.75 8.59 14.75
C VAL A 143 0.71 7.78 13.95
N HIS A 144 -0.57 7.97 14.26
CA HIS A 144 -1.67 7.47 13.43
C HIS A 144 -2.24 8.63 12.63
N SER A 145 -2.10 8.56 11.32
CA SER A 145 -2.50 9.60 10.38
C SER A 145 -3.19 8.99 9.17
N GLY A 146 -3.68 9.81 8.27
CA GLY A 146 -4.31 9.36 7.03
C GLY A 146 -4.51 10.51 6.08
N SER A 147 -4.95 10.19 4.86
CA SER A 147 -5.25 11.22 3.89
C SER A 147 -6.39 10.84 2.95
N VAL A 148 -7.07 11.87 2.46
CA VAL A 148 -7.94 11.81 1.29
C VAL A 148 -7.39 12.82 0.29
N LEU A 149 -6.96 12.36 -0.87
CA LEU A 149 -6.33 13.21 -1.88
C LEU A 149 -7.37 14.03 -2.69
N ARG A 150 -8.57 13.48 -2.88
CA ARG A 150 -9.60 14.09 -3.72
C ARG A 150 -9.94 15.54 -3.36
N PRO A 151 -10.17 15.92 -2.08
CA PRO A 151 -10.52 17.29 -1.70
C PRO A 151 -9.32 18.24 -1.62
N LYS A 152 -8.08 17.75 -1.80
CA LYS A 152 -6.91 18.62 -1.78
C LYS A 152 -6.91 19.59 -2.95
N ASP A 153 -6.39 20.80 -2.73
CA ASP A 153 -6.27 21.85 -3.74
C ASP A 153 -5.32 21.48 -4.88
N LEU A 154 -5.26 22.32 -5.88
CA LEU A 154 -4.43 22.10 -7.06
C LEU A 154 -2.95 22.21 -6.73
N GLU A 155 -2.56 23.14 -5.85
CA GLU A 155 -1.17 23.34 -5.45
C GLU A 155 -0.61 22.07 -4.78
N TYR A 156 -1.35 21.50 -3.83
CA TYR A 156 -0.97 20.25 -3.18
C TYR A 156 -0.80 19.10 -4.16
N LYS A 157 -1.76 18.97 -5.12
CA LYS A 157 -1.70 17.92 -6.15
C LYS A 157 -0.58 18.14 -7.14
N SER A 158 -0.32 19.39 -7.53
CA SER A 158 0.80 19.74 -8.42
C SER A 158 2.15 19.41 -7.80
N ALA A 159 2.33 19.69 -6.50
CA ALA A 159 3.55 19.33 -5.81
C ALA A 159 3.79 17.80 -5.81
N ILE A 160 2.73 16.98 -5.68
CA ILE A 160 2.86 15.51 -5.82
C ILE A 160 3.21 15.13 -7.27
N ALA A 161 2.60 15.78 -8.25
CA ALA A 161 2.88 15.53 -9.66
C ALA A 161 4.34 15.83 -10.01
N ASP A 162 4.88 16.94 -9.52
CA ASP A 162 6.29 17.30 -9.70
C ASP A 162 7.23 16.30 -9.02
N ASP A 163 6.90 15.88 -7.80
CA ASP A 163 7.65 14.83 -7.12
C ASP A 163 7.69 13.53 -7.92
N ILE A 164 6.55 13.08 -8.43
CA ILE A 164 6.43 11.87 -9.26
C ILE A 164 7.20 12.03 -10.56
N LYS A 165 7.08 13.19 -11.22
CA LYS A 165 7.82 13.50 -12.45
C LYS A 165 9.33 13.38 -12.25
N ASN A 166 9.83 13.90 -11.14
CA ASN A 166 11.26 13.97 -10.88
C ASN A 166 11.83 12.66 -10.30
N ASN A 167 11.08 11.94 -9.47
CA ASN A 167 11.60 10.79 -8.72
C ASN A 167 11.12 9.43 -9.23
N ILE A 168 9.94 9.37 -9.87
CA ILE A 168 9.29 8.11 -10.24
C ILE A 168 9.32 7.86 -11.75
N LEU A 169 8.95 8.84 -12.59
CA LEU A 169 8.93 8.63 -14.04
C LEU A 169 10.28 8.19 -14.61
N PRO A 170 11.43 8.71 -14.15
CA PRO A 170 12.73 8.21 -14.61
C PRO A 170 12.99 6.74 -14.24
N LYS A 171 12.42 6.25 -13.12
CA LYS A 171 12.54 4.83 -12.72
C LYS A 171 11.63 3.95 -13.57
N ILE A 172 10.44 4.43 -13.92
CA ILE A 172 9.52 3.75 -14.87
C ILE A 172 10.19 3.64 -16.25
N SER A 173 10.74 4.73 -16.78
CA SER A 173 11.39 4.76 -18.09
C SER A 173 12.60 3.81 -18.18
N LYS A 174 13.26 3.52 -17.07
CA LYS A 174 14.36 2.56 -16.98
C LYS A 174 13.90 1.11 -16.73
N GLY A 175 12.57 0.86 -16.67
CA GLY A 175 12.02 -0.47 -16.40
C GLY A 175 12.10 -0.92 -14.92
N GLY A 176 12.51 -0.04 -14.00
CA GLY A 176 12.63 -0.36 -12.57
C GLY A 176 11.31 -0.28 -11.79
N LEU A 177 10.29 0.34 -12.36
CA LEU A 177 8.92 0.40 -11.82
C LEU A 177 7.94 0.23 -12.97
N LEU A 178 6.94 -0.63 -12.82
CA LEU A 178 5.92 -0.83 -13.85
C LEU A 178 4.52 -0.82 -13.25
N PRO A 179 3.56 -0.08 -13.83
CA PRO A 179 2.16 -0.24 -13.47
C PRO A 179 1.71 -1.67 -13.77
N ILE A 180 1.22 -2.36 -12.76
CA ILE A 180 0.74 -3.74 -12.93
C ILE A 180 -0.71 -3.68 -13.40
N ILE A 181 -0.94 -4.06 -14.65
CA ILE A 181 -2.25 -4.09 -15.29
C ILE A 181 -2.69 -5.55 -15.38
N TYR A 182 -3.78 -5.87 -14.68
CA TYR A 182 -4.35 -7.21 -14.66
C TYR A 182 -5.14 -7.50 -15.94
N GLU A 183 -6.03 -6.57 -16.31
CA GLU A 183 -6.90 -6.72 -17.47
C GLU A 183 -7.37 -5.37 -17.99
N THR A 184 -7.71 -5.33 -19.28
CA THR A 184 -8.30 -4.15 -19.93
C THR A 184 -9.68 -4.48 -20.48
N PHE A 185 -10.61 -3.55 -20.35
CA PHE A 185 -11.96 -3.64 -20.91
C PHE A 185 -12.25 -2.45 -21.79
N LYS A 186 -13.14 -2.61 -22.77
CA LYS A 186 -13.71 -1.46 -23.47
C LYS A 186 -14.58 -0.65 -22.51
N LEU A 187 -14.66 0.66 -22.71
CA LEU A 187 -15.47 1.54 -21.84
C LEU A 187 -16.95 1.10 -21.77
N LYS A 188 -17.52 0.61 -22.89
CA LYS A 188 -18.88 0.05 -22.93
C LYS A 188 -19.07 -1.17 -22.03
N ASP A 189 -18.00 -1.89 -21.72
CA ASP A 189 -17.95 -3.13 -20.92
C ASP A 189 -17.57 -2.85 -19.45
N ALA A 190 -17.63 -1.59 -19.01
CA ALA A 190 -17.23 -1.17 -17.65
C ALA A 190 -17.91 -1.96 -16.53
N LYS A 191 -19.14 -2.48 -16.77
CA LYS A 191 -19.84 -3.36 -15.82
C LYS A 191 -19.01 -4.59 -15.49
N PHE A 192 -18.44 -5.27 -16.48
CA PHE A 192 -17.62 -6.47 -16.27
C PHE A 192 -16.32 -6.15 -15.52
N ALA A 193 -15.73 -4.98 -15.79
CA ALA A 193 -14.57 -4.50 -15.04
C ALA A 193 -14.90 -4.26 -13.55
N HIS A 194 -16.06 -3.68 -13.24
CA HIS A 194 -16.56 -3.53 -11.88
C HIS A 194 -16.84 -4.88 -11.19
N ASP A 195 -17.43 -5.82 -11.91
CA ASP A 195 -17.72 -7.16 -11.38
C ASP A 195 -16.40 -7.90 -11.06
N LEU A 196 -15.41 -7.81 -11.94
CA LEU A 196 -14.07 -8.34 -11.69
C LEU A 196 -13.42 -7.68 -10.47
N MET A 197 -13.49 -6.34 -10.33
CA MET A 197 -12.96 -5.63 -9.17
C MET A 197 -13.63 -6.12 -7.87
N LYS A 198 -14.95 -6.25 -7.84
CA LYS A 198 -15.72 -6.72 -6.67
C LYS A 198 -15.37 -8.15 -6.31
N SER A 199 -15.03 -9.01 -7.28
CA SER A 199 -14.66 -10.41 -7.02
C SER A 199 -13.35 -10.55 -6.24
N GLY A 200 -12.52 -9.51 -6.19
CA GLY A 200 -11.20 -9.52 -5.55
C GLY A 200 -10.17 -10.45 -6.22
N LYS A 201 -10.46 -10.99 -7.41
CA LYS A 201 -9.56 -11.94 -8.11
C LYS A 201 -8.39 -11.25 -8.81
N HIS A 202 -8.50 -9.96 -9.10
CA HIS A 202 -7.48 -9.19 -9.80
C HIS A 202 -6.19 -9.02 -8.99
N PHE A 203 -5.10 -8.73 -9.70
CA PHE A 203 -3.79 -8.38 -9.14
C PHE A 203 -3.29 -7.11 -9.85
N GLY A 204 -3.22 -5.99 -9.13
CA GLY A 204 -2.90 -4.69 -9.73
C GLY A 204 -4.14 -3.94 -10.23
N LYS A 205 -4.03 -3.30 -11.38
CA LYS A 205 -5.04 -2.38 -11.95
C LYS A 205 -5.89 -3.04 -13.03
N ILE A 206 -7.15 -2.60 -13.13
CA ILE A 206 -8.05 -2.84 -14.24
C ILE A 206 -8.19 -1.53 -15.00
N VAL A 207 -8.01 -1.53 -16.31
CA VAL A 207 -8.02 -0.32 -17.13
C VAL A 207 -9.15 -0.38 -18.16
N LEU A 208 -9.87 0.74 -18.32
CA LEU A 208 -10.86 0.91 -19.37
C LEU A 208 -10.25 1.62 -20.56
N THR A 209 -10.54 1.15 -21.76
CA THR A 209 -10.06 1.70 -23.04
C THR A 209 -11.21 2.11 -23.93
N LYS A 210 -10.97 3.03 -24.85
CA LYS A 210 -11.89 3.35 -25.95
C LYS A 210 -12.00 2.22 -26.96
#